data_b941b52b4328f7aedf267b7522a612f4
#
_entry.id   b941b52b4328f7aedf267b7522a612f4
#
_cell.length_a   1.000
_cell.length_b   1.000
_cell.length_c   1.000
_cell.angle_alpha   90.00
_cell.angle_beta   90.00
_cell.angle_gamma   90.00
#
_symmetry.space_group_name_H-M   'P 1'
#
loop_
_entity.id
_entity.type
_entity.pdbx_description
1 polymer ?
#
loop_
_entity_poly.entity_id
_entity_poly.type
_entity_poly.pdbx_seq_one_letter_code
_entity_poly.pdbx_strand_id
1 'polypeptide(L)'
;MKKYYAFQFLTGLCLFLVTSLVVAQTTQNRYGDFDSFTEVGNPAIAGTVNYHQQNQTYSLTGSGSNIWFKADHFSFLSKKMNGDFIIQTQVALSGQGHELHRKAGLMIRSSLDSSAAVVTCTVHGDGLTALQFRKNAGEIMKEIKLKIVGPDVLQLEKKGNKFIMSVAHFGELYQVQEIDSIDIGSELFAGLYVCAHTNKFSEQADFVNTKIFNTAPDNLVQ
;
A
#
# COMPACT_ATOMS: atom_id res chain seq x y z
N MET A 1 -6.38 -95.30 16.99
CA MET A 1 -5.51 -94.30 16.30
C MET A 1 -6.36 -93.08 15.92
N LYS A 2 -6.20 -91.96 16.66
CA LYS A 2 -6.92 -90.75 16.39
C LYS A 2 -5.95 -89.76 15.69
N LYS A 3 -6.29 -89.37 14.48
CA LYS A 3 -5.54 -88.34 13.70
C LYS A 3 -6.04 -86.97 14.11
N TYR A 4 -5.14 -86.13 14.60
CA TYR A 4 -5.40 -84.69 14.83
C TYR A 4 -4.99 -83.92 13.59
N TYR A 5 -5.92 -83.17 13.01
CA TYR A 5 -5.64 -82.15 11.98
C TYR A 5 -5.37 -80.79 12.65
N ALA A 6 -4.17 -80.28 12.46
CA ALA A 6 -3.83 -78.96 12.87
C ALA A 6 -4.33 -77.96 11.82
N PHE A 7 -5.19 -77.05 12.24
CA PHE A 7 -5.71 -75.94 11.42
C PHE A 7 -4.81 -74.71 11.66
N GLN A 8 -4.02 -74.36 10.65
CA GLN A 8 -3.22 -73.10 10.71
C GLN A 8 -4.09 -71.93 10.30
N PHE A 9 -4.31 -70.99 11.23
CA PHE A 9 -4.90 -69.67 10.95
C PHE A 9 -3.82 -68.75 10.43
N LEU A 10 -3.91 -68.38 9.16
CA LEU A 10 -3.05 -67.39 8.55
C LEU A 10 -3.72 -65.98 8.77
N THR A 11 -3.30 -65.28 9.78
CA THR A 11 -3.74 -63.88 10.01
C THR A 11 -2.99 -62.94 9.08
N GLY A 12 -3.65 -62.55 8.00
CA GLY A 12 -3.16 -61.50 7.10
C GLY A 12 -3.28 -60.14 7.75
N LEU A 13 -2.15 -59.52 8.10
CA LEU A 13 -2.06 -58.15 8.60
C LEU A 13 -2.09 -57.20 7.41
N CYS A 14 -3.27 -56.62 7.10
CA CYS A 14 -3.40 -55.52 6.14
C CYS A 14 -2.86 -54.22 6.75
N LEU A 15 -1.65 -53.84 6.35
CA LEU A 15 -1.06 -52.55 6.69
C LEU A 15 -1.70 -51.47 5.81
N PHE A 16 -2.66 -50.72 6.33
CA PHE A 16 -3.18 -49.49 5.68
C PHE A 16 -2.16 -48.38 5.82
N LEU A 17 -1.42 -48.08 4.75
CA LEU A 17 -0.63 -46.84 4.64
C LEU A 17 -1.60 -45.69 4.43
N VAL A 18 -1.88 -44.95 5.50
CA VAL A 18 -2.56 -43.66 5.42
C VAL A 18 -1.53 -42.63 5.01
N THR A 19 -1.46 -42.31 3.72
CA THR A 19 -0.69 -41.18 3.22
C THR A 19 -1.44 -39.87 3.56
N SER A 20 -1.01 -39.21 4.63
CA SER A 20 -1.50 -37.85 4.95
C SER A 20 -1.00 -36.91 3.87
N LEU A 21 -1.88 -36.49 2.97
CA LEU A 21 -1.65 -35.36 2.09
C LEU A 21 -1.61 -34.08 2.97
N VAL A 22 -0.40 -33.63 3.30
CA VAL A 22 -0.21 -32.29 3.87
C VAL A 22 -0.44 -31.31 2.72
N VAL A 23 -1.67 -30.81 2.61
CA VAL A 23 -1.97 -29.65 1.78
C VAL A 23 -1.34 -28.46 2.50
N ALA A 24 -0.19 -28.00 2.01
CA ALA A 24 0.39 -26.73 2.43
C ALA A 24 -0.64 -25.65 2.09
N GLN A 25 -1.40 -25.18 3.07
CA GLN A 25 -2.17 -23.95 2.94
C GLN A 25 -1.17 -22.82 2.77
N THR A 26 -0.97 -22.36 1.55
CA THR A 26 -0.36 -21.06 1.32
C THR A 26 -1.27 -20.03 2.00
N THR A 27 -0.83 -19.49 3.13
CA THR A 27 -1.49 -18.33 3.74
C THR A 27 -1.43 -17.21 2.71
N GLN A 28 -2.55 -17.02 2.02
CA GLN A 28 -2.69 -15.92 1.06
C GLN A 28 -2.45 -14.62 1.81
N ASN A 29 -1.45 -13.84 1.39
CA ASN A 29 -1.17 -12.57 2.02
C ASN A 29 -2.41 -11.67 1.86
N ARG A 30 -3.07 -11.36 2.97
CA ARG A 30 -4.29 -10.57 3.03
C ARG A 30 -4.16 -9.21 2.34
N TYR A 31 -2.95 -8.70 2.24
CA TYR A 31 -2.65 -7.36 1.74
C TYR A 31 -1.88 -7.36 0.42
N GLY A 32 -1.81 -8.51 -0.31
CA GLY A 32 -1.07 -8.60 -1.57
C GLY A 32 0.42 -8.29 -1.38
N ASP A 33 0.91 -7.23 -2.03
CA ASP A 33 2.31 -6.81 -1.98
C ASP A 33 2.68 -6.00 -0.73
N PHE A 34 1.70 -5.67 0.13
CA PHE A 34 1.90 -4.87 1.33
C PHE A 34 1.99 -5.70 2.61
N ASP A 35 2.62 -5.13 3.64
CA ASP A 35 2.89 -5.82 4.90
C ASP A 35 1.81 -5.55 5.95
N SER A 36 1.23 -4.35 5.96
CA SER A 36 0.32 -3.91 7.03
C SER A 36 -0.68 -2.84 6.58
N PHE A 37 -1.83 -2.84 7.25
CA PHE A 37 -2.81 -1.77 7.19
C PHE A 37 -2.91 -1.11 8.56
N THR A 38 -2.74 0.21 8.62
CA THR A 38 -2.58 0.97 9.87
C THR A 38 -3.40 2.27 9.83
N GLU A 39 -4.02 2.58 10.97
CA GLU A 39 -4.62 3.89 11.22
C GLU A 39 -3.56 4.84 11.78
N VAL A 40 -3.17 5.82 11.01
CA VAL A 40 -2.21 6.84 11.45
C VAL A 40 -2.95 7.98 12.13
N GLY A 41 -2.51 8.37 13.33
CA GLY A 41 -3.09 9.47 14.09
C GLY A 41 -4.48 9.19 14.69
N ASN A 42 -4.89 7.92 14.74
CA ASN A 42 -6.17 7.47 15.33
C ASN A 42 -7.41 8.19 14.74
N PRO A 43 -7.69 8.05 13.44
CA PRO A 43 -8.92 8.57 12.86
C PRO A 43 -10.16 7.99 13.56
N ALA A 44 -11.25 8.74 13.64
CA ALA A 44 -12.41 8.39 14.45
C ALA A 44 -13.18 7.16 13.94
N ILE A 45 -13.10 6.87 12.64
CA ILE A 45 -13.73 5.71 12.01
C ILE A 45 -12.61 4.86 11.42
N ALA A 46 -12.49 3.62 11.88
CA ALA A 46 -11.52 2.68 11.34
C ALA A 46 -11.78 2.39 9.86
N GLY A 47 -10.71 2.41 9.08
CA GLY A 47 -10.76 2.05 7.68
C GLY A 47 -10.78 0.54 7.45
N THR A 48 -10.89 0.16 6.20
CA THR A 48 -10.80 -1.23 5.76
C THR A 48 -9.93 -1.34 4.52
N VAL A 49 -9.40 -2.53 4.28
CA VAL A 49 -8.73 -2.87 3.04
C VAL A 49 -9.26 -4.20 2.52
N ASN A 50 -9.60 -4.24 1.24
CA ASN A 50 -9.94 -5.45 0.51
C ASN A 50 -9.00 -5.56 -0.71
N TYR A 51 -8.26 -6.66 -0.77
CA TYR A 51 -7.42 -6.97 -1.93
C TYR A 51 -8.08 -8.04 -2.79
N HIS A 52 -8.35 -7.69 -4.04
CA HIS A 52 -8.92 -8.57 -5.06
C HIS A 52 -7.80 -9.06 -5.98
N GLN A 53 -7.25 -10.23 -5.66
CA GLN A 53 -6.09 -10.79 -6.36
C GLN A 53 -6.33 -11.00 -7.86
N GLN A 54 -7.55 -11.37 -8.26
CA GLN A 54 -7.89 -11.68 -9.66
C GLN A 54 -7.72 -10.50 -10.62
N ASN A 55 -8.01 -9.29 -10.16
CA ASN A 55 -7.90 -8.04 -10.92
C ASN A 55 -6.87 -7.08 -10.33
N GLN A 56 -6.09 -7.51 -9.33
CA GLN A 56 -5.06 -6.74 -8.64
C GLN A 56 -5.55 -5.36 -8.16
N THR A 57 -6.74 -5.33 -7.57
CA THR A 57 -7.36 -4.12 -7.06
C THR A 57 -7.31 -4.09 -5.54
N TYR A 58 -6.87 -2.99 -4.98
CA TYR A 58 -6.97 -2.66 -3.57
C TYR A 58 -8.09 -1.64 -3.38
N SER A 59 -9.15 -2.01 -2.67
CA SER A 59 -10.20 -1.09 -2.25
C SER A 59 -9.95 -0.71 -0.80
N LEU A 60 -9.59 0.55 -0.56
CA LEU A 60 -9.32 1.10 0.77
C LEU A 60 -10.46 2.03 1.18
N THR A 61 -10.90 1.90 2.43
CA THR A 61 -11.70 2.95 3.09
C THR A 61 -10.89 3.59 4.19
N GLY A 62 -11.13 4.86 4.45
CA GLY A 62 -10.48 5.57 5.54
C GLY A 62 -11.22 6.86 5.91
N SER A 63 -11.19 7.20 7.20
CA SER A 63 -11.58 8.52 7.69
C SER A 63 -10.33 9.36 7.94
N GLY A 64 -10.43 10.37 8.76
CA GLY A 64 -9.31 11.20 9.18
C GLY A 64 -9.49 12.66 8.81
N SER A 65 -9.07 13.52 9.74
CA SER A 65 -9.31 14.97 9.64
C SER A 65 -8.47 15.64 8.56
N ASN A 66 -7.22 15.21 8.40
CA ASN A 66 -6.32 15.75 7.37
C ASN A 66 -4.93 15.09 7.37
N ILE A 67 -4.17 15.38 6.28
CA ILE A 67 -2.72 15.20 6.15
C ILE A 67 -2.18 16.58 5.73
N TRP A 68 -2.00 17.51 6.68
CA TRP A 68 -1.66 18.88 6.31
C TRP A 68 -0.81 19.61 7.34
N PHE A 69 -1.22 19.69 8.58
CA PHE A 69 -0.52 20.43 9.61
C PHE A 69 0.70 19.65 10.14
N LYS A 70 0.88 19.64 11.46
CA LYS A 70 2.00 18.97 12.12
C LYS A 70 1.75 17.48 12.38
N ALA A 71 0.50 17.04 12.24
CA ALA A 71 0.08 15.66 12.48
C ALA A 71 -0.95 15.22 11.45
N ASP A 72 -0.90 13.95 11.09
CA ASP A 72 -1.70 13.31 10.06
C ASP A 72 -2.72 12.36 10.68
N HIS A 73 -3.91 12.26 10.06
CA HIS A 73 -4.99 11.36 10.46
C HIS A 73 -5.58 10.69 9.21
N PHE A 74 -5.28 9.40 8.97
CA PHE A 74 -5.66 8.71 7.73
C PHE A 74 -5.45 7.18 7.86
N SER A 75 -5.96 6.42 6.88
CA SER A 75 -5.74 4.97 6.76
C SER A 75 -4.64 4.67 5.73
N PHE A 76 -3.73 3.77 6.06
CA PHE A 76 -2.50 3.50 5.32
C PHE A 76 -2.25 2.00 5.12
N LEU A 77 -2.20 1.56 3.87
CA LEU A 77 -1.75 0.24 3.47
C LEU A 77 -0.30 0.34 3.02
N SER A 78 0.63 -0.28 3.77
CA SER A 78 2.06 -0.02 3.59
C SER A 78 2.93 -1.26 3.59
N LYS A 79 4.11 -1.08 2.98
CA LYS A 79 5.24 -1.98 2.99
C LYS A 79 6.47 -1.27 3.54
N LYS A 80 7.28 -2.01 4.32
CA LYS A 80 8.60 -1.52 4.70
C LYS A 80 9.53 -1.57 3.49
N MET A 81 10.18 -0.46 3.23
CA MET A 81 11.09 -0.28 2.10
C MET A 81 12.43 0.29 2.56
N ASN A 82 13.47 0.03 1.79
CA ASN A 82 14.79 0.64 1.96
C ASN A 82 15.39 0.95 0.58
N GLY A 83 16.41 1.83 0.57
CA GLY A 83 17.08 2.23 -0.67
C GLY A 83 16.19 3.00 -1.63
N ASP A 84 16.46 2.84 -2.91
CA ASP A 84 15.76 3.50 -4.00
C ASP A 84 14.70 2.58 -4.61
N PHE A 85 13.52 3.14 -4.87
CA PHE A 85 12.39 2.39 -5.42
C PHE A 85 11.38 3.31 -6.08
N ILE A 86 10.49 2.69 -6.85
CA ILE A 86 9.34 3.33 -7.48
C ILE A 86 8.08 2.61 -7.01
N ILE A 87 7.06 3.35 -6.60
CA ILE A 87 5.70 2.84 -6.41
C ILE A 87 4.78 3.51 -7.44
N GLN A 88 3.95 2.71 -8.10
CA GLN A 88 3.02 3.16 -9.15
C GLN A 88 1.65 2.52 -8.94
N THR A 89 0.58 3.26 -9.26
CA THR A 89 -0.80 2.77 -9.23
C THR A 89 -1.69 3.58 -10.16
N GLN A 90 -2.82 3.00 -10.53
CA GLN A 90 -3.99 3.73 -11.00
C GLN A 90 -4.89 4.00 -9.80
N VAL A 91 -5.52 5.17 -9.71
CA VAL A 91 -6.33 5.56 -8.56
C VAL A 91 -7.67 6.14 -8.97
N ALA A 92 -8.72 5.77 -8.23
CA ALA A 92 -10.04 6.38 -8.33
C ALA A 92 -10.63 6.59 -6.93
N LEU A 93 -11.05 7.82 -6.61
CA LEU A 93 -11.88 8.09 -5.43
C LEU A 93 -13.30 7.63 -5.72
N SER A 94 -13.71 6.48 -5.18
CA SER A 94 -14.97 5.78 -5.46
C SER A 94 -16.00 5.91 -4.33
N GLY A 95 -15.67 6.63 -3.26
CA GLY A 95 -16.58 6.90 -2.14
C GLY A 95 -17.66 7.95 -2.46
N GLN A 96 -18.44 8.30 -1.43
CA GLN A 96 -19.62 9.19 -1.61
C GLN A 96 -19.26 10.66 -1.87
N GLY A 97 -18.02 11.06 -1.61
CA GLY A 97 -17.55 12.39 -1.96
C GLY A 97 -18.03 13.53 -1.07
N HIS A 98 -18.15 13.30 0.25
CA HIS A 98 -18.65 14.29 1.20
C HIS A 98 -17.77 15.54 1.33
N GLU A 99 -16.46 15.38 1.13
CA GLU A 99 -15.50 16.48 1.26
C GLU A 99 -14.68 16.66 -0.02
N LEU A 100 -14.57 17.90 -0.50
CA LEU A 100 -13.79 18.22 -1.70
C LEU A 100 -12.28 17.95 -1.50
N HIS A 101 -11.80 18.18 -0.28
CA HIS A 101 -10.39 17.96 0.07
C HIS A 101 -10.09 16.53 0.60
N ARG A 102 -11.05 15.59 0.51
CA ARG A 102 -10.72 14.18 0.66
C ARG A 102 -9.61 13.81 -0.29
N LYS A 103 -8.75 12.89 0.08
CA LYS A 103 -7.56 12.60 -0.71
C LYS A 103 -7.19 11.13 -0.67
N ALA A 104 -6.60 10.68 -1.77
CA ALA A 104 -5.99 9.37 -1.90
C ALA A 104 -4.71 9.49 -2.74
N GLY A 105 -3.87 8.47 -2.67
CA GLY A 105 -2.66 8.44 -3.49
C GLY A 105 -1.55 7.56 -2.94
N LEU A 106 -0.33 7.91 -3.32
CA LEU A 106 0.90 7.24 -2.91
C LEU A 106 1.60 8.03 -1.80
N MET A 107 2.19 7.31 -0.86
CA MET A 107 2.90 7.92 0.27
C MET A 107 4.19 7.17 0.56
N ILE A 108 5.27 7.93 0.86
CA ILE A 108 6.52 7.45 1.43
C ILE A 108 6.78 8.24 2.71
N ARG A 109 6.97 7.55 3.85
CA ARG A 109 7.17 8.21 5.15
C ARG A 109 8.20 7.50 6.02
N SER A 110 8.83 8.25 6.92
CA SER A 110 9.90 7.76 7.79
C SER A 110 9.42 6.83 8.90
N SER A 111 8.17 6.95 9.34
CA SER A 111 7.58 6.11 10.38
C SER A 111 6.05 6.16 10.33
N LEU A 112 5.38 5.36 11.17
CA LEU A 112 3.92 5.39 11.33
C LEU A 112 3.45 6.44 12.37
N ASP A 113 4.37 7.24 12.93
CA ASP A 113 3.99 8.37 13.77
C ASP A 113 3.25 9.43 12.97
N SER A 114 2.20 10.01 13.54
CA SER A 114 1.36 11.00 12.86
C SER A 114 2.13 12.25 12.43
N SER A 115 3.22 12.59 13.10
CA SER A 115 4.06 13.74 12.79
C SER A 115 5.24 13.43 11.84
N ALA A 116 5.39 12.20 11.37
CA ALA A 116 6.54 11.73 10.59
C ALA A 116 6.89 12.62 9.38
N ALA A 117 8.16 12.64 9.00
CA ALA A 117 8.58 13.16 7.71
C ALA A 117 7.95 12.31 6.59
N VAL A 118 7.47 12.95 5.53
CA VAL A 118 6.62 12.31 4.53
C VAL A 118 6.66 13.01 3.18
N VAL A 119 6.52 12.25 2.11
CA VAL A 119 6.28 12.72 0.74
C VAL A 119 5.09 11.98 0.16
N THR A 120 4.15 12.69 -0.46
CA THR A 120 2.96 12.09 -1.06
C THR A 120 2.74 12.55 -2.49
N CYS A 121 2.27 11.64 -3.32
CA CYS A 121 1.64 11.92 -4.60
C CYS A 121 0.12 11.86 -4.37
N THR A 122 -0.54 13.02 -4.37
CA THR A 122 -1.90 13.20 -3.85
C THR A 122 -2.88 13.61 -4.94
N VAL A 123 -4.05 12.95 -4.97
CA VAL A 123 -5.24 13.39 -5.69
C VAL A 123 -6.33 13.72 -4.68
N HIS A 124 -6.96 14.90 -4.82
CA HIS A 124 -8.08 15.33 -4.00
C HIS A 124 -9.42 15.06 -4.68
N GLY A 125 -10.49 15.13 -3.92
CA GLY A 125 -11.85 14.90 -4.42
C GLY A 125 -12.34 15.92 -5.42
N ASP A 126 -11.80 17.13 -5.43
CA ASP A 126 -12.04 18.17 -6.43
C ASP A 126 -11.10 18.07 -7.65
N GLY A 127 -10.25 17.04 -7.67
CA GLY A 127 -9.24 16.80 -8.72
C GLY A 127 -7.91 17.52 -8.50
N LEU A 128 -7.76 18.37 -7.48
CA LEU A 128 -6.47 18.99 -7.17
C LEU A 128 -5.40 17.91 -7.02
N THR A 129 -4.33 18.05 -7.78
CA THR A 129 -3.21 17.11 -7.81
C THR A 129 -1.95 17.80 -7.31
N ALA A 130 -1.27 17.21 -6.33
CA ALA A 130 -0.14 17.85 -5.68
C ALA A 130 0.91 16.86 -5.16
N LEU A 131 2.18 17.28 -5.25
CA LEU A 131 3.27 16.71 -4.47
C LEU A 131 3.25 17.41 -3.11
N GLN A 132 2.87 16.68 -2.05
CA GLN A 132 2.85 17.22 -0.68
C GLN A 132 3.97 16.60 0.13
N PHE A 133 4.59 17.36 1.04
CA PHE A 133 5.72 16.86 1.81
C PHE A 133 5.92 17.59 3.13
N ARG A 134 6.47 16.86 4.11
CA ARG A 134 7.00 17.33 5.39
C ARG A 134 8.43 16.84 5.50
N LYS A 135 9.42 17.76 5.49
CA LYS A 135 10.84 17.40 5.49
C LYS A 135 11.29 16.79 6.82
N ASN A 136 10.85 17.36 7.93
CA ASN A 136 11.19 16.90 9.27
C ASN A 136 9.92 16.60 10.08
N ALA A 137 10.00 15.65 10.99
CA ALA A 137 8.88 15.32 11.87
C ALA A 137 8.38 16.57 12.63
N GLY A 138 7.05 16.74 12.69
CA GLY A 138 6.39 17.85 13.37
C GLY A 138 6.40 19.20 12.62
N GLU A 139 6.97 19.28 11.41
CA GLU A 139 6.83 20.44 10.55
C GLU A 139 5.42 20.51 9.90
N ILE A 140 5.06 21.67 9.41
CA ILE A 140 3.85 21.86 8.61
C ILE A 140 4.09 21.34 7.20
N MET A 141 3.10 20.64 6.63
CA MET A 141 3.13 20.19 5.25
C MET A 141 3.31 21.36 4.27
N LYS A 142 4.05 21.09 3.21
CA LYS A 142 4.20 21.97 2.04
C LYS A 142 3.62 21.25 0.82
N GLU A 143 3.24 22.01 -0.21
CA GLU A 143 2.75 21.41 -1.46
C GLU A 143 3.29 22.13 -2.69
N ILE A 144 3.39 21.36 -3.77
CA ILE A 144 3.60 21.85 -5.13
C ILE A 144 2.44 21.31 -5.96
N LYS A 145 1.57 22.21 -6.43
CA LYS A 145 0.39 21.86 -7.23
C LYS A 145 0.78 21.64 -8.68
N LEU A 146 0.25 20.60 -9.28
CA LEU A 146 0.36 20.34 -10.72
C LEU A 146 -0.84 20.93 -11.45
N LYS A 147 -0.70 21.11 -12.77
CA LYS A 147 -1.80 21.60 -13.61
C LYS A 147 -2.81 20.53 -13.97
N ILE A 148 -2.41 19.27 -13.99
CA ILE A 148 -3.29 18.15 -14.26
C ILE A 148 -4.33 18.02 -13.14
N VAL A 149 -5.57 17.74 -13.51
CA VAL A 149 -6.71 17.62 -12.60
C VAL A 149 -7.19 16.17 -12.59
N GLY A 150 -7.12 15.49 -11.44
CA GLY A 150 -7.61 14.13 -11.27
C GLY A 150 -6.96 13.10 -12.20
N PRO A 151 -5.63 12.94 -12.20
CA PRO A 151 -4.95 11.97 -13.04
C PRO A 151 -5.38 10.54 -12.72
N ASP A 152 -5.34 9.67 -13.74
CA ASP A 152 -5.65 8.25 -13.59
C ASP A 152 -4.47 7.44 -13.04
N VAL A 153 -3.23 7.86 -13.36
CA VAL A 153 -2.00 7.15 -13.02
C VAL A 153 -1.11 8.02 -12.14
N LEU A 154 -0.68 7.43 -11.04
CA LEU A 154 0.27 8.03 -10.10
C LEU A 154 1.53 7.18 -10.02
N GLN A 155 2.67 7.85 -9.97
CA GLN A 155 3.96 7.25 -9.67
C GLN A 155 4.71 8.14 -8.69
N LEU A 156 5.34 7.54 -7.69
CA LEU A 156 6.22 8.21 -6.74
C LEU A 156 7.54 7.42 -6.66
N GLU A 157 8.62 8.08 -7.03
CA GLU A 157 9.98 7.52 -7.01
C GLU A 157 10.79 8.16 -5.88
N LYS A 158 11.56 7.34 -5.18
CA LYS A 158 12.64 7.76 -4.28
C LYS A 158 13.96 7.39 -4.92
N LYS A 159 14.84 8.38 -5.09
CA LYS A 159 16.22 8.21 -5.55
C LYS A 159 17.17 9.03 -4.67
N GLY A 160 17.88 8.35 -3.77
CA GLY A 160 18.65 9.03 -2.72
C GLY A 160 17.72 9.93 -1.87
N ASN A 161 18.04 11.23 -1.80
CA ASN A 161 17.25 12.26 -1.12
C ASN A 161 16.33 13.05 -2.08
N LYS A 162 16.17 12.57 -3.31
CA LYS A 162 15.25 13.12 -4.31
C LYS A 162 13.96 12.29 -4.34
N PHE A 163 12.82 12.98 -4.49
CA PHE A 163 11.52 12.38 -4.73
C PHE A 163 10.93 12.92 -6.02
N ILE A 164 10.41 12.04 -6.87
CA ILE A 164 9.86 12.36 -8.18
C ILE A 164 8.43 11.84 -8.24
N MET A 165 7.49 12.76 -8.40
CA MET A 165 6.09 12.46 -8.70
C MET A 165 5.87 12.54 -10.20
N SER A 166 5.29 11.50 -10.79
CA SER A 166 4.88 11.46 -12.18
C SER A 166 3.41 11.08 -12.28
N VAL A 167 2.60 11.87 -12.96
CA VAL A 167 1.14 11.67 -13.07
C VAL A 167 0.67 11.88 -14.50
N ALA A 168 -0.36 11.13 -14.91
CA ALA A 168 -0.93 11.23 -16.25
C ALA A 168 -2.40 10.80 -16.28
N HIS A 169 -3.15 11.28 -17.26
CA HIS A 169 -4.35 10.58 -17.73
C HIS A 169 -3.96 9.41 -18.62
N PHE A 170 -4.86 8.44 -18.79
CA PHE A 170 -4.62 7.31 -19.69
C PHE A 170 -4.32 7.78 -21.11
N GLY A 171 -3.20 7.28 -21.65
CA GLY A 171 -2.76 7.60 -23.01
C GLY A 171 -2.02 8.93 -23.15
N GLU A 172 -1.83 9.70 -22.09
CA GLU A 172 -1.10 10.97 -22.10
C GLU A 172 0.34 10.82 -21.59
N LEU A 173 1.16 11.84 -21.86
CA LEU A 173 2.50 11.94 -21.32
C LEU A 173 2.44 12.32 -19.84
N TYR A 174 3.39 11.79 -19.07
CA TYR A 174 3.52 12.15 -17.66
C TYR A 174 3.83 13.63 -17.46
N GLN A 175 3.11 14.28 -16.54
CA GLN A 175 3.55 15.51 -15.90
C GLN A 175 4.40 15.12 -14.69
N VAL A 176 5.58 15.72 -14.59
CA VAL A 176 6.58 15.37 -13.60
C VAL A 176 6.86 16.55 -12.68
N GLN A 177 6.90 16.28 -11.39
CA GLN A 177 7.34 17.22 -10.37
C GLN A 177 8.35 16.53 -9.45
N GLU A 178 9.46 17.19 -9.19
CA GLU A 178 10.48 16.67 -8.29
C GLU A 178 10.81 17.63 -7.15
N ILE A 179 11.30 17.07 -6.06
CA ILE A 179 11.86 17.78 -4.92
C ILE A 179 13.15 17.09 -4.48
N ASP A 180 14.13 17.90 -4.13
CA ASP A 180 15.44 17.47 -3.64
C ASP A 180 15.60 17.72 -2.14
N SER A 181 16.65 17.13 -1.59
CA SER A 181 17.15 17.42 -0.24
C SER A 181 16.13 17.12 0.86
N ILE A 182 15.41 16.01 0.71
CA ILE A 182 14.57 15.47 1.76
C ILE A 182 15.20 14.18 2.27
N ASP A 183 15.82 14.24 3.44
CA ASP A 183 16.31 13.07 4.16
C ASP A 183 15.22 12.59 5.11
N ILE A 184 14.55 11.50 4.74
CA ILE A 184 13.55 10.84 5.58
C ILE A 184 14.05 9.50 6.13
N GLY A 185 15.38 9.27 6.08
CA GLY A 185 16.01 8.05 6.56
C GLY A 185 16.06 6.92 5.55
N SER A 186 16.58 5.77 6.00
CA SER A 186 16.80 4.59 5.16
C SER A 186 15.72 3.53 5.28
N GLU A 187 15.10 3.40 6.46
CA GLU A 187 13.95 2.51 6.67
C GLU A 187 12.68 3.31 6.55
N LEU A 188 11.83 2.94 5.60
CA LEU A 188 10.68 3.71 5.18
C LEU A 188 9.43 2.85 5.12
N PHE A 189 8.29 3.51 5.15
CA PHE A 189 7.00 2.91 4.82
C PHE A 189 6.51 3.54 3.52
N ALA A 190 6.27 2.71 2.51
CA ALA A 190 5.73 3.14 1.22
C ALA A 190 4.38 2.45 0.96
N GLY A 191 3.41 3.15 0.40
CA GLY A 191 2.10 2.53 0.19
C GLY A 191 1.00 3.45 -0.31
N LEU A 192 -0.23 2.92 -0.15
CA LEU A 192 -1.49 3.50 -0.58
C LEU A 192 -2.21 4.11 0.63
N TYR A 193 -2.82 5.26 0.46
CA TYR A 193 -3.54 5.90 1.57
C TYR A 193 -4.88 6.52 1.15
N VAL A 194 -5.78 6.63 2.13
CA VAL A 194 -7.07 7.33 2.01
C VAL A 194 -7.27 8.19 3.25
N CYS A 195 -7.69 9.45 3.03
CA CYS A 195 -8.08 10.40 4.06
C CYS A 195 -9.38 11.10 3.66
N ALA A 196 -10.43 10.97 4.45
CA ALA A 196 -11.73 11.56 4.15
C ALA A 196 -11.81 13.08 4.35
N HIS A 197 -10.77 13.70 4.93
CA HIS A 197 -10.74 15.10 5.36
C HIS A 197 -11.82 15.45 6.40
N THR A 198 -12.33 14.43 7.08
CA THR A 198 -13.34 14.53 8.14
C THR A 198 -13.29 13.30 9.04
N ASN A 199 -13.71 13.49 10.29
CA ASN A 199 -13.89 12.39 11.25
C ASN A 199 -15.33 11.87 11.29
N LYS A 200 -16.25 12.40 10.45
CA LYS A 200 -17.68 12.05 10.46
C LYS A 200 -18.01 10.93 9.47
N PHE A 201 -17.23 10.77 8.43
CA PHE A 201 -17.46 9.83 7.34
C PHE A 201 -16.15 9.12 6.97
N SER A 202 -16.29 7.93 6.41
CA SER A 202 -15.20 7.27 5.67
C SER A 202 -15.32 7.58 4.19
N GLU A 203 -14.20 7.68 3.52
CA GLU A 203 -14.11 7.78 2.07
C GLU A 203 -13.48 6.52 1.51
N GLN A 204 -13.72 6.21 0.24
CA GLN A 204 -13.17 5.06 -0.44
C GLN A 204 -12.32 5.47 -1.64
N ALA A 205 -11.23 4.76 -1.84
CA ALA A 205 -10.46 4.80 -3.07
C ALA A 205 -10.12 3.38 -3.54
N ASP A 206 -10.15 3.19 -4.85
CA ASP A 206 -9.71 1.97 -5.50
C ASP A 206 -8.37 2.23 -6.21
N PHE A 207 -7.44 1.29 -5.98
CA PHE A 207 -6.10 1.32 -6.54
C PHE A 207 -5.90 0.07 -7.39
N VAL A 208 -5.60 0.26 -8.66
CA VAL A 208 -5.49 -0.83 -9.64
C VAL A 208 -4.08 -0.88 -10.22
N ASN A 209 -3.61 -2.08 -10.53
CA ASN A 209 -2.28 -2.30 -11.11
C ASN A 209 -1.14 -1.68 -10.25
N THR A 210 -1.29 -1.73 -8.95
CA THR A 210 -0.25 -1.24 -8.02
C THR A 210 0.99 -2.10 -8.13
N LYS A 211 2.16 -1.46 -8.28
CA LYS A 211 3.46 -2.12 -8.40
C LYS A 211 4.51 -1.36 -7.62
N ILE A 212 5.44 -2.11 -7.02
CA ILE A 212 6.61 -1.56 -6.35
C ILE A 212 7.84 -2.17 -7.03
N PHE A 213 8.75 -1.31 -7.53
CA PHE A 213 9.96 -1.71 -8.22
C PHE A 213 11.17 -1.21 -7.44
N ASN A 214 12.15 -2.08 -7.24
CA ASN A 214 13.49 -1.63 -6.88
C ASN A 214 14.15 -1.07 -8.14
N THR A 215 14.79 0.09 -8.02
CA THR A 215 15.56 0.64 -9.12
C THR A 215 16.80 -0.22 -9.38
N ALA A 216 17.21 -0.32 -10.64
CA ALA A 216 18.49 -0.92 -10.97
C ALA A 216 19.61 -0.07 -10.34
N PRO A 217 20.67 -0.69 -9.78
CA PRO A 217 21.80 0.06 -9.25
C PRO A 217 22.47 0.87 -10.35
N ASP A 218 22.92 2.09 -10.02
CA ASP A 218 23.58 3.00 -10.98
C ASP A 218 24.94 2.48 -11.48
N ASN A 219 25.50 1.44 -10.85
CA ASN A 219 26.79 0.83 -11.19
C ASN A 219 26.55 -0.61 -11.65
N LEU A 220 26.70 -0.83 -12.91
CA LEU A 220 27.11 -2.15 -13.37
C LEU A 220 28.54 -2.34 -12.86
N VAL A 221 28.69 -3.02 -11.73
CA VAL A 221 30.01 -3.42 -11.25
C VAL A 221 30.60 -4.34 -12.32
N GLN A 222 31.69 -3.89 -12.92
CA GLN A 222 32.51 -4.67 -13.84
C GLN A 222 33.21 -5.80 -13.12
#